data_c84d2685ce75b8e205dafcbdd06c2d70
#
_entry.id   c84d2685ce75b8e205dafcbdd06c2d70
#
_cell.length_a   1.000
_cell.length_b   1.000
_cell.length_c   1.000
_cell.angle_alpha   90.00
_cell.angle_beta   90.00
_cell.angle_gamma   90.00
#
_symmetry.space_group_name_H-M   'P 1'
#
loop_
_entity.id
_entity.type
_entity.pdbx_description
1 polymer ?
#
loop_
_entity_poly.entity_id
_entity_poly.type
_entity_poly.pdbx_seq_one_letter_code
_entity_poly.pdbx_strand_id
1 'polypeptide(L)'
;MVKRPLWSTRIRESWAKAPIVWLCGVRRSGKTTLTRDLPAQSVHYVNCDLPASVQMLRDPELFYRECRREIVVFDEIHQLEDPSRVLKIGADAFPKLKILATGSSTLAATRKFRDTLTGRKRTVHLTPVAFDELGDFGAATLKKRLLHGGLPQPLLAETLDPSFYREWLDSFFSRDIQGLFAFHAPEKFNALFEYLLRQSGGLFEVAKAASGLGISRPT
;
A
#
# COMPACT_ATOMS: atom_id res chain seq x y z
N MET A 1 7.87 16.98 7.08
CA MET A 1 7.02 15.78 6.80
C MET A 1 5.65 16.04 7.37
N VAL A 2 4.58 15.90 6.58
CA VAL A 2 3.19 16.12 7.04
C VAL A 2 2.73 14.91 7.83
N LYS A 3 2.25 15.13 9.04
CA LYS A 3 1.66 14.06 9.88
C LYS A 3 0.25 13.73 9.42
N ARG A 4 -0.13 12.48 9.59
CA ARG A 4 -1.45 11.97 9.21
C ARG A 4 -2.13 11.31 10.44
N PRO A 5 -2.57 12.10 11.42
CA PRO A 5 -3.05 11.62 12.73
C PRO A 5 -4.25 10.68 12.62
N LEU A 6 -5.15 10.90 11.66
CA LEU A 6 -6.26 10.01 11.37
C LEU A 6 -5.81 8.56 11.18
N TRP A 7 -4.77 8.36 10.39
CA TRP A 7 -4.26 7.02 10.07
C TRP A 7 -3.49 6.40 11.23
N SER A 8 -2.71 7.19 11.95
CA SER A 8 -2.03 6.73 13.18
C SER A 8 -3.04 6.28 14.24
N THR A 9 -4.18 6.95 14.36
CA THR A 9 -5.29 6.55 15.23
C THR A 9 -5.93 5.24 14.76
N ARG A 10 -6.25 5.11 13.47
CA ARG A 10 -6.81 3.88 12.91
C ARG A 10 -5.89 2.66 13.09
N ILE A 11 -4.58 2.85 12.98
CA ILE A 11 -3.60 1.79 13.25
C ILE A 11 -3.68 1.36 14.72
N ARG A 12 -3.69 2.31 15.66
CA ARG A 12 -3.80 2.01 17.11
C ARG A 12 -5.10 1.28 17.47
N GLU A 13 -6.22 1.74 16.94
CA GLU A 13 -7.53 1.09 17.11
C GLU A 13 -7.56 -0.33 16.53
N SER A 14 -6.85 -0.54 15.44
CA SER A 14 -6.73 -1.86 14.81
C SER A 14 -5.88 -2.82 15.65
N TRP A 15 -4.81 -2.34 16.28
CA TRP A 15 -4.00 -3.12 17.22
C TRP A 15 -4.74 -3.48 18.52
N ALA A 16 -5.76 -2.73 18.90
CA ALA A 16 -6.63 -3.11 20.02
C ALA A 16 -7.49 -4.35 19.70
N LYS A 17 -7.64 -4.67 18.41
CA LYS A 17 -8.51 -5.76 17.91
C LYS A 17 -7.75 -6.98 17.38
N ALA A 18 -6.48 -6.81 17.00
CA ALA A 18 -5.64 -7.87 16.47
C ALA A 18 -4.15 -7.50 16.57
N PRO A 19 -3.23 -8.47 16.79
CA PRO A 19 -1.81 -8.19 16.91
C PRO A 19 -1.17 -7.66 15.62
N ILE A 20 -1.72 -7.99 14.47
CA ILE A 20 -1.20 -7.58 13.17
C ILE A 20 -2.10 -6.53 12.53
N VAL A 21 -1.50 -5.42 12.11
CA VAL A 21 -2.12 -4.43 11.22
C VAL A 21 -1.46 -4.52 9.86
N TRP A 22 -2.27 -4.79 8.85
CA TRP A 22 -1.87 -4.73 7.44
C TRP A 22 -2.19 -3.36 6.87
N LEU A 23 -1.17 -2.54 6.67
CA LEU A 23 -1.29 -1.21 6.06
C LEU A 23 -1.08 -1.32 4.56
N CYS A 24 -2.15 -1.38 3.81
CA CYS A 24 -2.13 -1.41 2.36
C CYS A 24 -2.58 -0.07 1.76
N GLY A 25 -2.27 0.16 0.52
CA GLY A 25 -2.62 1.39 -0.20
C GLY A 25 -1.82 1.52 -1.48
N VAL A 26 -2.28 2.39 -2.37
CA VAL A 26 -1.61 2.61 -3.65
C VAL A 26 -0.16 3.08 -3.45
N ARG A 27 0.65 2.89 -4.48
CA ARG A 27 2.04 3.38 -4.47
C ARG A 27 2.08 4.88 -4.23
N ARG A 28 3.12 5.32 -3.50
CA ARG A 28 3.34 6.75 -3.15
C ARG A 28 2.20 7.38 -2.32
N SER A 29 1.31 6.56 -1.69
CA SER A 29 0.30 7.09 -0.74
C SER A 29 0.86 7.51 0.61
N GLY A 30 2.15 7.22 0.89
CA GLY A 30 2.82 7.60 2.12
C GLY A 30 2.86 6.51 3.20
N LYS A 31 2.73 5.22 2.85
CA LYS A 31 2.81 4.09 3.81
C LYS A 31 4.10 4.13 4.63
N THR A 32 5.27 4.12 3.98
CA THR A 32 6.59 4.20 4.63
C THR A 32 6.75 5.48 5.47
N THR A 33 6.20 6.60 5.01
CA THR A 33 6.22 7.86 5.78
C THR A 33 5.42 7.72 7.07
N LEU A 34 4.24 7.11 6.99
CA LEU A 34 3.37 6.89 8.16
C LEU A 34 3.99 5.91 9.16
N THR A 35 4.68 4.86 8.70
CA THR A 35 5.37 3.92 9.59
C THR A 35 6.54 4.57 10.33
N ARG A 36 7.24 5.51 9.70
CA ARG A 36 8.35 6.26 10.29
C ARG A 36 7.90 7.35 11.26
N ASP A 37 6.62 7.71 11.28
CA ASP A 37 6.04 8.64 12.27
C ASP A 37 5.77 7.96 13.62
N LEU A 38 5.91 6.64 13.72
CA LEU A 38 5.84 5.92 14.97
C LEU A 38 7.07 6.21 15.86
N PRO A 39 6.94 6.21 17.21
CA PRO A 39 8.05 6.51 18.11
C PRO A 39 9.23 5.55 17.90
N ALA A 40 10.36 6.08 17.44
CA ALA A 40 11.54 5.28 17.07
C ALA A 40 12.06 4.39 18.22
N GLN A 41 11.91 4.83 19.47
CA GLN A 41 12.31 4.07 20.66
C GLN A 41 11.46 2.82 20.88
N SER A 42 10.24 2.78 20.35
CA SER A 42 9.31 1.64 20.51
C SER A 42 9.29 0.72 19.29
N VAL A 43 9.96 1.08 18.19
CA VAL A 43 9.86 0.41 16.91
C VAL A 43 11.14 -0.33 16.54
N HIS A 44 11.00 -1.59 16.12
CA HIS A 44 11.99 -2.31 15.34
C HIS A 44 11.55 -2.27 13.88
N TYR A 45 12.22 -1.48 13.07
CA TYR A 45 11.88 -1.28 11.65
C TYR A 45 12.70 -2.19 10.76
N VAL A 46 12.03 -2.98 9.93
CA VAL A 46 12.61 -3.93 8.97
C VAL A 46 12.15 -3.57 7.57
N ASN A 47 13.08 -3.17 6.72
CA ASN A 47 12.83 -2.97 5.29
C ASN A 47 13.05 -4.29 4.55
N CYS A 48 11.97 -4.90 4.07
CA CYS A 48 12.01 -6.20 3.40
C CYS A 48 12.52 -6.15 1.95
N ASP A 49 12.76 -4.95 1.38
CA ASP A 49 13.49 -4.82 0.10
C ASP A 49 14.99 -5.15 0.24
N LEU A 50 15.53 -5.12 1.48
CA LEU A 50 16.95 -5.34 1.71
C LEU A 50 17.26 -6.83 1.83
N PRO A 51 18.26 -7.35 1.10
CA PRO A 51 18.68 -8.76 1.18
C PRO A 51 19.05 -9.20 2.61
N ALA A 52 19.68 -8.32 3.39
CA ALA A 52 20.04 -8.61 4.78
C ALA A 52 18.79 -8.84 5.65
N SER A 53 17.73 -8.08 5.44
CA SER A 53 16.44 -8.26 6.13
C SER A 53 15.78 -9.59 5.75
N VAL A 54 15.81 -9.94 4.47
CA VAL A 54 15.28 -11.22 3.98
C VAL A 54 16.03 -12.40 4.61
N GLN A 55 17.36 -12.29 4.70
CA GLN A 55 18.20 -13.31 5.32
C GLN A 55 17.91 -13.46 6.82
N MET A 56 17.77 -12.35 7.54
CA MET A 56 17.45 -12.33 8.97
C MET A 56 16.09 -12.98 9.26
N LEU A 57 15.12 -12.79 8.38
CA LEU A 57 13.76 -13.32 8.52
C LEU A 57 13.59 -14.78 8.05
N ARG A 58 14.67 -15.47 7.65
CA ARG A 58 14.63 -16.92 7.40
C ARG A 58 14.34 -17.72 8.67
N ASP A 59 14.78 -17.21 9.83
CA ASP A 59 14.39 -17.70 11.15
C ASP A 59 13.57 -16.63 11.88
N PRO A 60 12.24 -16.59 11.65
CA PRO A 60 11.40 -15.60 12.28
C PRO A 60 11.31 -15.74 13.81
N GLU A 61 11.46 -16.96 14.34
CA GLU A 61 11.39 -17.17 15.78
C GLU A 61 12.58 -16.54 16.48
N LEU A 62 13.80 -16.77 15.96
CA LEU A 62 15.02 -16.14 16.46
C LEU A 62 14.91 -14.60 16.39
N PHE A 63 14.48 -14.09 15.24
CA PHE A 63 14.26 -12.66 15.04
C PHE A 63 13.36 -12.04 16.13
N TYR A 64 12.19 -12.63 16.37
CA TYR A 64 11.25 -12.10 17.36
C TYR A 64 11.76 -12.26 18.79
N ARG A 65 12.49 -13.33 19.09
CA ARG A 65 13.11 -13.57 20.41
C ARG A 65 14.16 -12.50 20.76
N GLU A 66 14.89 -12.02 19.74
CA GLU A 66 15.90 -10.97 19.90
C GLU A 66 15.31 -9.56 19.88
N CYS A 67 14.06 -9.41 19.42
CA CYS A 67 13.39 -8.12 19.35
C CYS A 67 13.16 -7.54 20.76
N ARG A 68 13.72 -6.34 21.01
CA ARG A 68 13.61 -5.63 22.28
C ARG A 68 12.58 -4.49 22.25
N ARG A 69 11.82 -4.38 21.19
CA ARG A 69 10.84 -3.31 20.96
C ARG A 69 9.42 -3.84 21.05
N GLU A 70 8.49 -2.96 21.37
CA GLU A 70 7.05 -3.30 21.49
C GLU A 70 6.36 -3.42 20.13
N ILE A 71 6.90 -2.74 19.12
CA ILE A 71 6.33 -2.67 17.78
C ILE A 71 7.37 -3.18 16.78
N VAL A 72 6.95 -4.07 15.89
CA VAL A 72 7.74 -4.47 14.72
C VAL A 72 7.06 -3.95 13.48
N VAL A 73 7.80 -3.21 12.66
CA VAL A 73 7.35 -2.73 11.36
C VAL A 73 8.07 -3.52 10.27
N PHE A 74 7.30 -4.20 9.45
CA PHE A 74 7.78 -4.81 8.20
C PHE A 74 7.35 -3.96 7.02
N ASP A 75 8.27 -3.20 6.44
CA ASP A 75 7.99 -2.40 5.25
C ASP A 75 8.22 -3.24 4.00
N GLU A 76 7.26 -3.20 3.07
CA GLU A 76 7.20 -3.99 1.83
C GLU A 76 7.33 -5.53 2.07
N ILE A 77 6.63 -6.05 3.09
CA ILE A 77 6.73 -7.46 3.52
C ILE A 77 6.42 -8.47 2.40
N HIS A 78 5.71 -8.06 1.36
CA HIS A 78 5.39 -8.92 0.21
C HIS A 78 6.62 -9.34 -0.60
N GLN A 79 7.78 -8.73 -0.36
CA GLN A 79 9.09 -9.13 -0.93
C GLN A 79 9.58 -10.46 -0.34
N LEU A 80 9.11 -10.84 0.84
CA LEU A 80 9.44 -12.13 1.42
C LEU A 80 8.79 -13.27 0.63
N GLU A 81 9.45 -14.41 0.62
CA GLU A 81 8.92 -15.64 0.02
C GLU A 81 7.64 -16.10 0.74
N ASP A 82 7.69 -16.21 2.06
CA ASP A 82 6.54 -16.55 2.92
C ASP A 82 6.29 -15.49 4.01
N PRO A 83 5.67 -14.37 3.67
CA PRO A 83 5.35 -13.33 4.64
C PRO A 83 4.31 -13.78 5.67
N SER A 84 3.45 -14.73 5.30
CA SER A 84 2.40 -15.24 6.20
C SER A 84 2.98 -16.02 7.37
N ARG A 85 4.03 -16.82 7.13
CA ARG A 85 4.75 -17.55 8.18
C ARG A 85 5.37 -16.59 9.18
N VAL A 86 6.07 -15.56 8.69
CA VAL A 86 6.68 -14.53 9.56
C VAL A 86 5.65 -13.89 10.45
N LEU A 87 4.55 -13.40 9.87
CA LEU A 87 3.49 -12.73 10.62
C LEU A 87 2.77 -13.67 11.60
N LYS A 88 2.51 -14.92 11.20
CA LYS A 88 1.83 -15.90 12.04
C LYS A 88 2.66 -16.25 13.28
N ILE A 89 3.96 -16.51 13.11
CA ILE A 89 4.87 -16.79 14.25
C ILE A 89 4.88 -15.60 15.22
N GLY A 90 4.98 -14.36 14.71
CA GLY A 90 4.93 -13.17 15.56
C GLY A 90 3.62 -13.06 16.35
N ALA A 91 2.48 -13.29 15.71
CA ALA A 91 1.18 -13.19 16.37
C ALA A 91 0.93 -14.31 17.42
N ASP A 92 1.35 -15.54 17.10
CA ASP A 92 1.02 -16.71 17.93
C ASP A 92 2.01 -16.92 19.08
N ALA A 93 3.32 -16.75 18.81
CA ALA A 93 4.37 -17.00 19.80
C ALA A 93 4.76 -15.74 20.61
N PHE A 94 4.47 -14.54 20.09
CA PHE A 94 4.86 -13.27 20.70
C PHE A 94 3.67 -12.30 20.83
N PRO A 95 2.60 -12.67 21.57
CA PRO A 95 1.32 -11.94 21.59
C PRO A 95 1.41 -10.53 22.20
N LYS A 96 2.50 -10.18 22.87
CA LYS A 96 2.74 -8.83 23.41
C LYS A 96 3.23 -7.87 22.33
N LEU A 97 3.76 -8.38 21.23
CA LEU A 97 4.25 -7.55 20.13
C LEU A 97 3.09 -7.03 19.28
N LYS A 98 3.19 -5.79 18.88
CA LYS A 98 2.35 -5.17 17.86
C LYS A 98 3.10 -5.20 16.52
N ILE A 99 2.46 -5.72 15.50
CA ILE A 99 3.06 -5.86 14.17
C ILE A 99 2.34 -4.93 13.21
N LEU A 100 3.11 -4.11 12.50
CA LEU A 100 2.65 -3.30 11.39
C LEU A 100 3.34 -3.79 10.12
N ALA A 101 2.61 -4.39 9.22
CA ALA A 101 3.13 -4.83 7.93
C ALA A 101 2.62 -3.93 6.81
N THR A 102 3.50 -3.46 5.93
CA THR A 102 3.09 -2.68 4.76
C THR A 102 3.27 -3.46 3.47
N GLY A 103 2.52 -3.06 2.47
CA GLY A 103 2.65 -3.55 1.11
C GLY A 103 1.74 -2.81 0.15
N SER A 104 1.91 -3.04 -1.15
CA SER A 104 0.98 -2.51 -2.13
C SER A 104 -0.41 -3.12 -1.95
N SER A 105 -1.45 -2.40 -2.36
CA SER A 105 -2.84 -2.87 -2.31
C SER A 105 -3.17 -3.94 -3.37
N THR A 106 -2.16 -4.48 -4.03
CA THR A 106 -2.33 -5.43 -5.12
C THR A 106 -2.89 -6.77 -4.65
N LEU A 107 -3.64 -7.39 -5.53
CA LEU A 107 -4.20 -8.73 -5.33
C LEU A 107 -3.13 -9.79 -5.00
N ALA A 108 -1.89 -9.64 -5.48
CA ALA A 108 -0.78 -10.56 -5.15
C ALA A 108 -0.41 -10.51 -3.68
N ALA A 109 -0.27 -9.30 -3.12
CA ALA A 109 -0.07 -9.13 -1.69
C ALA A 109 -1.25 -9.70 -0.89
N THR A 110 -2.49 -9.50 -1.38
CA THR A 110 -3.70 -10.02 -0.73
C THR A 110 -3.80 -11.56 -0.83
N ARG A 111 -3.40 -12.17 -1.94
CA ARG A 111 -3.42 -13.64 -2.10
C ARG A 111 -2.44 -14.33 -1.15
N LYS A 112 -1.24 -13.80 -0.96
CA LYS A 112 -0.26 -14.34 0.00
C LYS A 112 -0.76 -14.30 1.45
N PHE A 113 -1.80 -13.52 1.78
CA PHE A 113 -2.29 -13.30 3.15
C PHE A 113 -3.70 -13.80 3.45
N ARG A 114 -4.40 -14.43 2.48
CA ARG A 114 -5.84 -14.69 2.62
C ARG A 114 -6.22 -15.72 3.68
N ASP A 115 -5.50 -16.84 3.79
CA ASP A 115 -6.01 -17.99 4.52
C ASP A 115 -5.37 -18.23 5.90
N THR A 116 -4.14 -17.74 6.13
CA THR A 116 -3.38 -18.09 7.33
C THR A 116 -3.46 -17.06 8.47
N LEU A 117 -3.95 -15.85 8.20
CA LEU A 117 -3.98 -14.74 9.16
C LEU A 117 -5.40 -14.37 9.61
N THR A 118 -6.39 -15.22 9.36
CA THR A 118 -7.76 -15.00 9.79
C THR A 118 -7.82 -14.88 11.32
N GLY A 119 -8.49 -13.84 11.83
CA GLY A 119 -8.55 -13.52 13.26
C GLY A 119 -7.33 -12.81 13.84
N ARG A 120 -6.15 -12.88 13.19
CA ARG A 120 -4.90 -12.28 13.67
C ARG A 120 -4.59 -10.91 13.07
N LYS A 121 -5.29 -10.53 12.00
CA LYS A 121 -4.99 -9.36 11.20
C LYS A 121 -6.18 -8.40 11.10
N ARG A 122 -5.90 -7.10 11.14
CA ARG A 122 -6.78 -6.02 10.68
C ARG A 122 -6.15 -5.29 9.51
N THR A 123 -6.96 -4.95 8.51
CA THR A 123 -6.49 -4.24 7.33
C THR A 123 -6.87 -2.76 7.45
N VAL A 124 -5.88 -1.90 7.24
CA VAL A 124 -6.03 -0.46 7.13
C VAL A 124 -5.66 -0.06 5.71
N HIS A 125 -6.64 0.43 4.96
CA HIS A 125 -6.43 0.92 3.59
C HIS A 125 -6.07 2.39 3.61
N LEU A 126 -4.77 2.70 3.47
CA LEU A 126 -4.28 4.06 3.35
C LEU A 126 -4.67 4.61 1.98
N THR A 127 -5.61 5.53 1.98
CA THR A 127 -6.01 6.24 0.77
C THR A 127 -5.00 7.35 0.43
N PRO A 128 -4.98 7.86 -0.80
CA PRO A 128 -4.46 9.19 -1.06
C PRO A 128 -5.02 10.20 -0.04
N VAL A 129 -4.45 11.40 0.02
CA VAL A 129 -4.84 12.43 0.99
C VAL A 129 -6.36 12.62 0.96
N ALA A 130 -7.02 12.36 2.08
CA ALA A 130 -8.47 12.51 2.22
C ALA A 130 -8.87 13.98 2.31
N PHE A 131 -10.15 14.29 2.13
CA PHE A 131 -10.63 15.66 2.17
C PHE A 131 -10.31 16.34 3.51
N ASP A 132 -10.51 15.65 4.61
CA ASP A 132 -10.27 16.17 5.97
C ASP A 132 -8.78 16.45 6.26
N GLU A 133 -7.88 15.88 5.46
CA GLU A 133 -6.43 16.07 5.58
C GLU A 133 -5.89 17.22 4.71
N LEU A 134 -6.71 17.79 3.81
CA LEU A 134 -6.24 18.79 2.84
C LEU A 134 -5.63 20.03 3.50
N GLY A 135 -6.16 20.44 4.65
CA GLY A 135 -5.61 21.55 5.42
C GLY A 135 -4.16 21.32 5.86
N ASP A 136 -3.87 20.13 6.39
CA ASP A 136 -2.52 19.73 6.84
C ASP A 136 -1.52 19.68 5.67
N PHE A 137 -2.00 19.40 4.47
CA PHE A 137 -1.20 19.35 3.25
C PHE A 137 -1.10 20.70 2.51
N GLY A 138 -1.61 21.80 3.10
CA GLY A 138 -1.60 23.13 2.46
C GLY A 138 -2.41 23.18 1.17
N ALA A 139 -3.36 22.28 0.99
CA ALA A 139 -4.18 22.14 -0.22
C ALA A 139 -5.65 22.49 0.06
N ALA A 140 -5.88 23.59 0.75
CA ALA A 140 -7.22 24.00 1.21
C ALA A 140 -8.26 24.28 0.10
N THR A 141 -7.85 24.25 -1.18
CA THR A 141 -8.77 24.51 -2.29
C THR A 141 -9.05 23.26 -3.11
N LEU A 142 -10.32 23.08 -3.48
CA LEU A 142 -10.74 22.02 -4.39
C LEU A 142 -9.98 22.08 -5.72
N LYS A 143 -9.71 23.29 -6.23
CA LYS A 143 -8.95 23.51 -7.47
C LYS A 143 -7.57 22.85 -7.39
N LYS A 144 -6.81 23.07 -6.29
CA LYS A 144 -5.50 22.44 -6.10
C LYS A 144 -5.63 20.91 -6.04
N ARG A 145 -6.61 20.39 -5.32
CA ARG A 145 -6.90 18.96 -5.22
C ARG A 145 -7.21 18.32 -6.58
N LEU A 146 -7.99 18.98 -7.41
CA LEU A 146 -8.35 18.49 -8.76
C LEU A 146 -7.14 18.51 -9.70
N LEU A 147 -6.32 19.56 -9.64
CA LEU A 147 -5.15 19.70 -10.53
C LEU A 147 -3.99 18.79 -10.11
N HIS A 148 -3.67 18.73 -8.83
CA HIS A 148 -2.50 17.99 -8.33
C HIS A 148 -2.82 16.53 -7.93
N GLY A 149 -4.10 16.15 -7.95
CA GLY A 149 -4.52 14.83 -7.50
C GLY A 149 -4.39 14.67 -5.98
N GLY A 150 -4.41 13.41 -5.51
CA GLY A 150 -4.42 13.11 -4.07
C GLY A 150 -3.20 12.41 -3.52
N LEU A 151 -2.19 12.15 -4.33
CA LEU A 151 -0.95 11.60 -3.79
C LEU A 151 -0.19 12.68 -3.04
N PRO A 152 0.43 12.37 -1.88
CA PRO A 152 1.09 13.37 -1.04
C PRO A 152 2.12 14.23 -1.77
N GLN A 153 2.98 13.62 -2.57
CA GLN A 153 4.08 14.33 -3.24
C GLN A 153 3.59 15.40 -4.23
N PRO A 154 2.74 15.09 -5.23
CA PRO A 154 2.23 16.12 -6.13
C PRO A 154 1.31 17.14 -5.43
N LEU A 155 0.57 16.71 -4.39
CA LEU A 155 -0.29 17.63 -3.65
C LEU A 155 0.49 18.70 -2.87
N LEU A 156 1.70 18.35 -2.38
CA LEU A 156 2.61 19.27 -1.70
C LEU A 156 3.41 20.15 -2.67
N ALA A 157 3.49 19.78 -3.94
CA ALA A 157 4.23 20.54 -4.93
C ALA A 157 3.58 21.90 -5.21
N GLU A 158 4.39 22.92 -5.46
CA GLU A 158 3.92 24.25 -5.85
C GLU A 158 3.45 24.25 -7.31
N THR A 159 4.20 23.56 -8.17
CA THR A 159 3.92 23.44 -9.59
C THR A 159 3.54 22.02 -9.97
N LEU A 160 2.73 21.90 -11.01
CA LEU A 160 2.32 20.60 -11.56
C LEU A 160 3.50 19.98 -12.33
N ASP A 161 3.81 18.74 -12.01
CA ASP A 161 4.74 17.91 -12.77
C ASP A 161 3.99 16.82 -13.54
N PRO A 162 3.76 17.00 -14.84
CA PRO A 162 3.05 15.99 -15.64
C PRO A 162 3.80 14.66 -15.75
N SER A 163 5.15 14.66 -15.57
CA SER A 163 5.96 13.44 -15.65
C SER A 163 5.71 12.51 -14.48
N PHE A 164 5.40 13.06 -13.30
CA PHE A 164 5.13 12.28 -12.08
C PHE A 164 4.05 11.23 -12.28
N TYR A 165 2.93 11.59 -12.89
CA TYR A 165 1.82 10.66 -13.09
C TYR A 165 2.10 9.65 -14.20
N ARG A 166 2.87 10.01 -15.22
CA ARG A 166 3.33 9.08 -16.26
C ARG A 166 4.22 7.99 -15.64
N GLU A 167 5.25 8.41 -14.89
CA GLU A 167 6.14 7.48 -14.18
C GLU A 167 5.40 6.62 -13.16
N TRP A 168 4.41 7.21 -12.47
CA TRP A 168 3.59 6.47 -11.53
C TRP A 168 2.78 5.39 -12.24
N LEU A 169 2.17 5.70 -13.38
CA LEU A 169 1.37 4.77 -14.18
C LEU A 169 2.24 3.63 -14.73
N ASP A 170 3.41 3.96 -15.27
CA ASP A 170 4.37 2.96 -15.77
C ASP A 170 4.83 2.02 -14.66
N SER A 171 5.13 2.57 -13.49
CA SER A 171 5.48 1.78 -12.31
C SER A 171 4.32 0.91 -11.81
N PHE A 172 3.10 1.43 -11.83
CA PHE A 172 1.89 0.68 -11.48
C PHE A 172 1.65 -0.47 -12.46
N PHE A 173 1.75 -0.20 -13.76
CA PHE A 173 1.61 -1.22 -14.78
C PHE A 173 2.66 -2.33 -14.60
N SER A 174 3.95 -1.98 -14.56
CA SER A 174 5.04 -2.96 -14.57
C SER A 174 5.10 -3.82 -13.30
N ARG A 175 4.81 -3.26 -12.15
CA ARG A 175 4.94 -3.97 -10.87
C ARG A 175 3.64 -4.56 -10.34
N ASP A 176 2.52 -3.87 -10.57
CA ASP A 176 1.25 -4.26 -10.00
C ASP A 176 0.38 -5.02 -11.00
N ILE A 177 0.27 -4.57 -12.25
CA ILE A 177 -0.60 -5.20 -13.25
C ILE A 177 0.08 -6.42 -13.88
N GLN A 178 1.31 -6.29 -14.38
CA GLN A 178 2.00 -7.43 -15.02
C GLN A 178 2.23 -8.59 -14.04
N GLY A 179 2.63 -8.27 -12.80
CA GLY A 179 2.86 -9.29 -11.78
C GLY A 179 1.60 -10.06 -11.37
N LEU A 180 0.41 -9.47 -11.57
CA LEU A 180 -0.87 -10.06 -11.16
C LEU A 180 -1.59 -10.84 -12.23
N PHE A 181 -1.57 -10.33 -13.45
CA PHE A 181 -2.47 -10.77 -14.51
C PHE A 181 -1.73 -11.39 -15.69
N ALA A 182 -0.41 -11.53 -15.63
CA ALA A 182 0.43 -11.95 -16.76
C ALA A 182 0.08 -11.17 -18.05
N PHE A 183 -0.30 -9.91 -17.88
CA PHE A 183 -0.76 -9.03 -18.96
C PHE A 183 0.44 -8.31 -19.57
N HIS A 184 0.71 -8.55 -20.86
CA HIS A 184 1.91 -8.09 -21.55
C HIS A 184 1.64 -7.01 -22.63
N ALA A 185 0.49 -6.33 -22.58
CA ALA A 185 0.12 -5.33 -23.57
C ALA A 185 -0.04 -3.92 -22.94
N PRO A 186 1.06 -3.21 -22.63
CA PRO A 186 1.01 -1.90 -21.99
C PRO A 186 0.20 -0.87 -22.76
N GLU A 187 0.23 -0.94 -24.10
CA GLU A 187 -0.52 -0.03 -24.98
C GLU A 187 -2.03 -0.17 -24.79
N LYS A 188 -2.52 -1.41 -24.69
CA LYS A 188 -3.95 -1.69 -24.43
C LYS A 188 -4.37 -1.27 -23.04
N PHE A 189 -3.47 -1.42 -22.06
CA PHE A 189 -3.70 -0.94 -20.71
C PHE A 189 -3.83 0.58 -20.67
N ASN A 190 -2.91 1.30 -21.31
CA ASN A 190 -2.94 2.76 -21.38
C ASN A 190 -4.19 3.25 -22.12
N ALA A 191 -4.56 2.62 -23.23
CA ALA A 191 -5.77 2.94 -23.96
C ALA A 191 -7.04 2.74 -23.12
N LEU A 192 -7.11 1.64 -22.35
CA LEU A 192 -8.21 1.40 -21.42
C LEU A 192 -8.24 2.45 -20.31
N PHE A 193 -7.07 2.79 -19.76
CA PHE A 193 -6.95 3.79 -18.71
C PHE A 193 -7.41 5.17 -19.19
N GLU A 194 -6.99 5.61 -20.37
CA GLU A 194 -7.46 6.84 -21.00
C GLU A 194 -8.98 6.83 -21.24
N TYR A 195 -9.49 5.70 -21.73
CA TYR A 195 -10.93 5.54 -21.94
C TYR A 195 -11.69 5.72 -20.61
N LEU A 196 -11.22 5.09 -19.52
CA LEU A 196 -11.81 5.22 -18.19
C LEU A 196 -11.77 6.67 -17.67
N LEU A 197 -10.67 7.38 -17.87
CA LEU A 197 -10.56 8.79 -17.50
C LEU A 197 -11.57 9.67 -18.24
N ARG A 198 -11.75 9.43 -19.54
CA ARG A 198 -12.74 10.17 -20.37
C ARG A 198 -14.18 9.86 -19.99
N GLN A 199 -14.44 8.67 -19.45
CA GLN A 199 -15.76 8.23 -18.96
C GLN A 199 -15.97 8.53 -17.48
N SER A 200 -15.06 9.27 -16.83
CA SER A 200 -15.15 9.59 -15.41
C SER A 200 -16.47 10.32 -15.09
N GLY A 201 -17.25 9.75 -14.17
CA GLY A 201 -18.60 10.26 -13.82
C GLY A 201 -19.73 9.76 -14.74
N GLY A 202 -19.41 9.00 -15.79
CA GLY A 202 -20.38 8.37 -16.71
C GLY A 202 -20.62 6.89 -16.41
N LEU A 203 -21.52 6.28 -17.19
CA LEU A 203 -21.76 4.84 -17.16
C LEU A 203 -20.67 4.09 -17.93
N PHE A 204 -20.06 3.10 -17.28
CA PHE A 204 -19.06 2.25 -17.90
C PHE A 204 -19.65 0.93 -18.39
N GLU A 205 -19.65 0.72 -19.69
CA GLU A 205 -20.10 -0.52 -20.33
C GLU A 205 -18.89 -1.35 -20.78
N VAL A 206 -18.61 -2.46 -20.10
CA VAL A 206 -17.47 -3.35 -20.40
C VAL A 206 -17.48 -3.80 -21.86
N ALA A 207 -18.66 -4.10 -22.43
CA ALA A 207 -18.82 -4.52 -23.81
C ALA A 207 -18.34 -3.48 -24.83
N LYS A 208 -18.79 -2.26 -24.62
CA LYS A 208 -18.49 -1.13 -25.51
C LYS A 208 -17.02 -0.76 -25.43
N ALA A 209 -16.46 -0.75 -24.21
CA ALA A 209 -15.04 -0.52 -23.98
C ALA A 209 -14.18 -1.59 -24.67
N ALA A 210 -14.50 -2.88 -24.46
CA ALA A 210 -13.75 -4.00 -25.04
C ALA A 210 -13.78 -3.95 -26.59
N SER A 211 -14.95 -3.72 -27.17
CA SER A 211 -15.09 -3.59 -28.64
C SER A 211 -14.30 -2.39 -29.21
N GLY A 212 -14.43 -1.21 -28.55
CA GLY A 212 -13.76 0.01 -29.00
C GLY A 212 -12.24 -0.02 -28.89
N LEU A 213 -11.69 -0.82 -27.95
CA LEU A 213 -10.26 -0.94 -27.69
C LEU A 213 -9.64 -2.22 -28.30
N GLY A 214 -10.41 -3.05 -28.97
CA GLY A 214 -9.91 -4.33 -29.48
C GLY A 214 -9.38 -5.27 -28.40
N ILE A 215 -10.04 -5.28 -27.22
CA ILE A 215 -9.68 -6.10 -26.07
C ILE A 215 -10.71 -7.22 -25.93
N SER A 216 -10.24 -8.47 -25.73
CA SER A 216 -11.13 -9.59 -25.48
C SER A 216 -11.81 -9.44 -24.10
N ARG A 217 -13.09 -9.80 -24.02
CA ARG A 217 -13.75 -9.97 -22.72
C ARG A 217 -13.20 -11.21 -22.03
N PRO A 218 -12.90 -11.17 -20.73
CA PRO A 218 -12.82 -12.40 -19.95
C PRO A 218 -14.22 -13.03 -19.93
N THR A 219 -14.30 -14.29 -20.23
CA THR A 219 -15.48 -15.15 -20.02
C THR A 219 -15.71 -15.40 -18.55
#